data_d0bb6c066d23e55e81366235b54b581b
#
_entry.id   d0bb6c066d23e55e81366235b54b581b
#
_cell.length_a   1.000
_cell.length_b   1.000
_cell.length_c   1.000
_cell.angle_alpha   90.00
_cell.angle_beta   90.00
_cell.angle_gamma   90.00
#
_symmetry.space_group_name_H-M   'P 1'
#
loop_
_entity.id
_entity.type
_entity.pdbx_description
1 polymer ?
#
loop_
_entity_poly.entity_id
_entity_poly.type
_entity_poly.pdbx_seq_one_letter_code
_entity_poly.pdbx_strand_id
1 'polypeptide(L)'
;DEWPTIAGLYLNRVRTGMKLQSDPTFKFCWGDKLDGVQRLLAKHRNIVCPYNTYLVKGLPPGPINLPSTAVLDAVLNAPKVNYLYMCAKPDYSGRHNFAVSGAEHLRNAKVFQDWLGAEQRKKKR
;
A
#
# COMPACT_ATOMS: atom_id res chain seq x y z
N ASP A 1 -14.75 -6.77 -6.45
CA ASP A 1 -13.40 -6.62 -6.44
C ASP A 1 -12.88 -6.22 -5.06
N GLU A 2 -11.60 -5.93 -4.92
CA GLU A 2 -10.97 -5.75 -3.61
C GLU A 2 -11.07 -4.35 -3.01
N TRP A 3 -11.53 -3.35 -3.75
CA TRP A 3 -11.56 -1.97 -3.26
C TRP A 3 -12.30 -1.79 -1.94
N PRO A 4 -13.46 -2.40 -1.71
CA PRO A 4 -14.12 -2.27 -0.41
C PRO A 4 -13.30 -2.86 0.73
N THR A 5 -12.65 -4.00 0.52
CA THR A 5 -11.79 -4.64 1.53
C THR A 5 -10.57 -3.78 1.84
N ILE A 6 -9.94 -3.22 0.82
CA ILE A 6 -8.79 -2.31 0.98
C ILE A 6 -9.22 -1.06 1.76
N ALA A 7 -10.37 -0.48 1.42
CA ALA A 7 -10.90 0.67 2.15
C ALA A 7 -11.12 0.33 3.64
N GLY A 8 -11.70 -0.85 3.93
CA GLY A 8 -11.89 -1.31 5.30
C GLY A 8 -10.58 -1.44 6.07
N LEU A 9 -9.54 -1.95 5.41
CA LEU A 9 -8.21 -2.06 5.99
C LEU A 9 -7.64 -0.70 6.39
N TYR A 10 -7.67 0.29 5.49
CA TYR A 10 -7.17 1.63 5.79
C TYR A 10 -7.98 2.31 6.89
N LEU A 11 -9.31 2.13 6.91
CA LEU A 11 -10.13 2.66 7.98
C LEU A 11 -9.76 2.04 9.33
N ASN A 12 -9.43 0.75 9.36
CA ASN A 12 -8.94 0.08 10.58
C ASN A 12 -7.65 0.71 11.07
N ARG A 13 -6.72 1.01 10.17
CA ARG A 13 -5.46 1.68 10.56
C ARG A 13 -5.70 3.06 11.15
N VAL A 14 -6.58 3.85 10.53
CA VAL A 14 -6.94 5.18 11.07
C VAL A 14 -7.52 5.05 12.48
N ARG A 15 -8.46 4.12 12.67
CA ARG A 15 -9.11 3.93 13.97
C ARG A 15 -8.15 3.50 15.07
N THR A 16 -7.16 2.68 14.73
CA THR A 16 -6.21 2.12 15.71
C THR A 16 -4.96 2.98 15.88
N GLY A 17 -4.85 4.09 15.18
CA GLY A 17 -3.68 4.96 15.24
C GLY A 17 -2.46 4.43 14.53
N MET A 18 -2.62 3.46 13.64
CA MET A 18 -1.53 2.97 12.79
C MET A 18 -1.26 3.93 11.65
N LYS A 19 0.01 4.09 11.30
CA LYS A 19 0.39 4.81 10.08
C LYS A 19 -0.17 4.08 8.87
N LEU A 20 -0.65 4.82 7.87
CA LEU A 20 -1.23 4.22 6.67
C LEU A 20 -0.18 3.52 5.81
N GLN A 21 1.05 4.00 5.79
CA GLN A 21 2.18 3.41 5.07
C GLN A 21 1.84 3.11 3.61
N SER A 22 1.25 4.10 2.95
CA SER A 22 0.81 3.99 1.56
C SER A 22 1.84 4.63 0.64
N ASP A 23 2.39 3.84 -0.28
CA ASP A 23 3.44 4.29 -1.20
C ASP A 23 3.05 5.53 -2.01
N PRO A 24 1.83 5.64 -2.57
CA PRO A 24 1.47 6.84 -3.32
C PRO A 24 1.66 8.14 -2.55
N THR A 25 1.55 8.12 -1.23
CA THR A 25 1.69 9.34 -0.43
C THR A 25 3.12 9.86 -0.39
N PHE A 26 4.13 9.00 -0.25
CA PHE A 26 5.52 9.48 -0.31
C PHE A 26 5.93 9.79 -1.75
N LYS A 27 5.39 9.07 -2.72
CA LYS A 27 5.62 9.39 -4.13
C LYS A 27 5.10 10.77 -4.47
N PHE A 28 3.95 11.17 -3.91
CA PHE A 28 3.42 12.52 -4.06
C PHE A 28 4.41 13.57 -3.54
N CYS A 29 5.06 13.31 -2.41
CA CYS A 29 6.06 14.21 -1.85
C CYS A 29 7.27 14.43 -2.77
N TRP A 30 7.70 13.38 -3.46
CA TRP A 30 8.83 13.46 -4.39
C TRP A 30 8.45 14.12 -5.72
N GLY A 31 7.18 13.98 -6.16
CA GLY A 31 6.73 14.48 -7.45
C GLY A 31 7.53 13.87 -8.60
N ASP A 32 7.93 14.72 -9.54
CA ASP A 32 8.64 14.26 -10.74
C ASP A 32 10.08 13.76 -10.47
N LYS A 33 10.59 13.98 -9.26
CA LYS A 33 11.96 13.55 -8.92
C LYS A 33 12.13 12.03 -8.91
N LEU A 34 11.03 11.27 -8.92
CA LEU A 34 11.07 9.81 -9.04
C LEU A 34 10.94 9.31 -10.47
N ASP A 35 10.81 10.21 -11.46
CA ASP A 35 10.72 9.80 -12.85
C ASP A 35 12.01 9.07 -13.26
N GLY A 36 11.85 7.89 -13.88
CA GLY A 36 12.97 7.05 -14.27
C GLY A 36 13.54 6.17 -13.15
N VAL A 37 13.06 6.31 -11.92
CA VAL A 37 13.49 5.46 -10.81
C VAL A 37 12.80 4.11 -10.94
N GLN A 38 13.59 3.05 -11.13
CA GLN A 38 13.04 1.70 -11.35
C GLN A 38 12.77 0.96 -10.05
N ARG A 39 13.46 1.31 -8.96
CA ARG A 39 13.33 0.63 -7.68
C ARG A 39 13.28 1.64 -6.54
N LEU A 40 12.20 1.54 -5.76
CA LEU A 40 12.05 2.37 -4.57
C LEU A 40 12.86 1.76 -3.42
N LEU A 41 13.69 2.60 -2.81
CA LEU A 41 14.52 2.21 -1.68
C LEU A 41 13.97 2.82 -0.39
N ALA A 42 14.49 2.36 0.77
CA ALA A 42 14.08 2.90 2.06
C ALA A 42 14.26 4.42 2.13
N LYS A 43 15.30 4.98 1.50
CA LYS A 43 15.52 6.43 1.46
C LYS A 43 14.36 7.20 0.85
N HIS A 44 13.66 6.60 -0.13
CA HIS A 44 12.51 7.26 -0.75
C HIS A 44 11.32 7.35 0.21
N ARG A 45 11.17 6.36 1.10
CA ARG A 45 10.09 6.34 2.09
C ARG A 45 10.35 7.26 3.28
N ASN A 46 11.56 7.76 3.43
CA ASN A 46 11.95 8.57 4.59
C ASN A 46 11.90 10.08 4.31
N ILE A 47 11.33 10.50 3.19
CA ILE A 47 11.19 11.92 2.90
C ILE A 47 10.32 12.60 3.96
N VAL A 48 10.82 13.70 4.53
CA VAL A 48 10.06 14.50 5.50
C VAL A 48 9.07 15.39 4.75
N CYS A 49 7.80 15.03 4.86
CA CYS A 49 6.73 15.69 4.11
C CYS A 49 5.39 15.39 4.82
N PRO A 50 4.50 16.39 4.99
CA PRO A 50 3.22 16.17 5.69
C PRO A 50 2.33 15.10 5.05
N TYR A 51 2.52 14.79 3.77
CA TYR A 51 1.75 13.77 3.05
C TYR A 51 2.31 12.36 3.23
N ASN A 52 3.55 12.22 3.75
CA ASN A 52 4.20 10.91 3.84
C ASN A 52 3.63 10.08 5.00
N THR A 53 2.78 9.11 4.67
CA THR A 53 2.11 8.27 5.67
C THR A 53 3.02 7.19 6.26
N TYR A 54 4.26 7.07 5.82
CA TYR A 54 5.26 6.25 6.51
C TYR A 54 5.81 6.95 7.76
N LEU A 55 5.74 8.27 7.81
CA LEU A 55 6.26 9.06 8.95
C LEU A 55 5.15 9.68 9.79
N VAL A 56 4.02 10.05 9.16
CA VAL A 56 2.92 10.78 9.81
C VAL A 56 1.74 9.83 10.01
N LYS A 57 1.16 9.86 11.21
CA LYS A 57 -0.05 9.08 11.52
C LYS A 57 -1.29 9.76 10.94
N GLY A 58 -2.28 8.95 10.56
CA GLY A 58 -3.57 9.43 10.10
C GLY A 58 -3.59 9.83 8.64
N LEU A 59 -4.61 10.59 8.29
CA LEU A 59 -4.83 11.00 6.90
C LEU A 59 -3.86 12.10 6.48
N PRO A 60 -3.47 12.14 5.18
CA PRO A 60 -2.70 13.26 4.64
C PRO A 60 -3.51 14.58 4.76
N PRO A 61 -2.84 15.74 4.63
CA PRO A 61 -3.53 17.04 4.72
C PRO A 61 -4.60 17.27 3.66
N GLY A 62 -4.52 16.57 2.54
CA GLY A 62 -5.49 16.69 1.46
C GLY A 62 -5.36 15.54 0.46
N PRO A 63 -6.18 15.53 -0.60
CA PRO A 63 -6.11 14.48 -1.60
C PRO A 63 -4.84 14.58 -2.45
N ILE A 64 -4.35 13.43 -2.91
CA ILE A 64 -3.19 13.35 -3.79
C ILE A 64 -3.59 13.10 -5.25
N ASN A 65 -4.87 12.80 -5.48
CA ASN A 65 -5.44 12.62 -6.82
C ASN A 65 -6.95 12.83 -6.76
N LEU A 66 -7.61 12.69 -7.90
CA LEU A 66 -9.07 12.71 -8.00
C LEU A 66 -9.58 11.26 -8.02
N PRO A 67 -10.17 10.76 -6.93
CA PRO A 67 -10.68 9.39 -6.91
C PRO A 67 -11.93 9.26 -7.78
N SER A 68 -12.12 8.08 -8.36
CA SER A 68 -13.34 7.77 -9.11
C SER A 68 -14.53 7.63 -8.16
N THR A 69 -15.75 7.73 -8.72
CA THR A 69 -16.98 7.51 -7.94
C THR A 69 -16.99 6.12 -7.32
N ALA A 70 -16.52 5.10 -8.04
CA ALA A 70 -16.46 3.73 -7.54
C ALA A 70 -15.54 3.61 -6.31
N VAL A 71 -14.42 4.31 -6.29
CA VAL A 71 -13.52 4.34 -5.13
C VAL A 71 -14.18 5.03 -3.95
N LEU A 72 -14.85 6.16 -4.18
CA LEU A 72 -15.58 6.88 -3.12
C LEU A 72 -16.68 5.99 -2.52
N ASP A 73 -17.44 5.29 -3.36
CA ASP A 73 -18.48 4.37 -2.91
C ASP A 73 -17.86 3.23 -2.08
N ALA A 74 -16.71 2.71 -2.47
CA ALA A 74 -16.02 1.66 -1.73
C ALA A 74 -15.65 2.12 -0.31
N VAL A 75 -15.20 3.37 -0.15
CA VAL A 75 -14.87 3.93 1.17
C VAL A 75 -16.14 4.13 2.00
N LEU A 76 -17.18 4.72 1.41
CA LEU A 76 -18.43 5.01 2.12
C LEU A 76 -19.16 3.74 2.55
N ASN A 77 -19.03 2.66 1.79
CA ASN A 77 -19.69 1.39 2.05
C ASN A 77 -18.71 0.29 2.46
N ALA A 78 -17.54 0.67 2.99
CA ALA A 78 -16.51 -0.29 3.34
C ALA A 78 -17.03 -1.31 4.38
N PRO A 79 -16.83 -2.61 4.13
CA PRO A 79 -17.25 -3.63 5.09
C PRO A 79 -16.37 -3.58 6.35
N LYS A 80 -16.92 -4.07 7.45
CA LYS A 80 -16.13 -4.27 8.67
C LYS A 80 -15.26 -5.50 8.46
N VAL A 81 -13.95 -5.28 8.30
CA VAL A 81 -12.95 -6.34 8.20
C VAL A 81 -11.96 -6.18 9.36
N ASN A 82 -11.21 -7.23 9.64
CA ASN A 82 -10.21 -7.21 10.71
C ASN A 82 -8.79 -6.99 10.19
N TYR A 83 -8.63 -6.81 8.89
CA TYR A 83 -7.31 -6.71 8.27
C TYR A 83 -6.64 -5.38 8.60
N LEU A 84 -5.33 -5.45 8.82
CA LEU A 84 -4.46 -4.29 9.02
C LEU A 84 -3.33 -4.24 8.00
N TYR A 85 -3.09 -5.32 7.27
CA TYR A 85 -1.98 -5.46 6.33
C TYR A 85 -2.45 -6.05 5.02
N MET A 86 -1.76 -5.69 3.94
CA MET A 86 -1.93 -6.31 2.63
C MET A 86 -0.61 -6.32 1.88
N CYS A 87 -0.46 -7.30 0.99
CA CYS A 87 0.62 -7.32 0.01
C CYS A 87 0.11 -7.99 -1.26
N ALA A 88 0.78 -7.74 -2.37
CA ALA A 88 0.39 -8.34 -3.64
C ALA A 88 0.49 -9.87 -3.58
N LYS A 89 -0.41 -10.56 -4.27
CA LYS A 89 -0.33 -12.01 -4.42
C LYS A 89 0.85 -12.38 -5.33
N PRO A 90 1.47 -13.55 -5.08
CA PRO A 90 2.59 -14.02 -5.90
C PRO A 90 2.11 -14.59 -7.23
N ASP A 91 1.44 -13.77 -7.98
CA ASP A 91 0.95 -14.08 -9.32
C ASP A 91 0.73 -12.76 -10.06
N TYR A 92 0.22 -12.81 -11.27
CA TYR A 92 -0.03 -11.60 -12.07
C TYR A 92 -1.49 -11.14 -12.01
N SER A 93 -2.25 -11.55 -10.99
CA SER A 93 -3.68 -11.23 -10.89
C SER A 93 -3.96 -9.77 -10.53
N GLY A 94 -2.99 -9.07 -9.93
CA GLY A 94 -3.21 -7.73 -9.37
C GLY A 94 -3.99 -7.74 -8.07
N ARG A 95 -4.25 -8.92 -7.49
CA ARG A 95 -4.97 -9.05 -6.22
C ARG A 95 -4.00 -9.09 -5.05
N HIS A 96 -4.54 -9.07 -3.84
CA HIS A 96 -3.75 -8.93 -2.61
C HIS A 96 -4.04 -10.05 -1.62
N ASN A 97 -3.04 -10.37 -0.80
CA ASN A 97 -3.19 -11.16 0.41
C ASN A 97 -3.34 -10.23 1.60
N PHE A 98 -4.41 -10.41 2.35
CA PHE A 98 -4.72 -9.59 3.52
C PHE A 98 -4.33 -10.33 4.80
N ALA A 99 -3.94 -9.58 5.82
CA ALA A 99 -3.53 -10.17 7.09
C ALA A 99 -4.01 -9.31 8.26
N VAL A 100 -4.29 -9.97 9.38
CA VAL A 100 -4.69 -9.32 10.64
C VAL A 100 -3.44 -8.99 11.46
N SER A 101 -2.45 -9.87 11.49
CA SER A 101 -1.24 -9.71 12.29
C SER A 101 -0.02 -9.39 11.44
N GLY A 102 0.97 -8.73 12.06
CA GLY A 102 2.24 -8.47 11.39
C GLY A 102 2.99 -9.75 11.03
N ALA A 103 2.89 -10.80 11.87
CA ALA A 103 3.53 -12.08 11.59
C ALA A 103 2.97 -12.73 10.33
N GLU A 104 1.65 -12.76 10.18
CA GLU A 104 1.00 -13.28 8.98
C GLU A 104 1.41 -12.48 7.74
N HIS A 105 1.43 -11.14 7.88
CA HIS A 105 1.84 -10.26 6.79
C HIS A 105 3.28 -10.52 6.36
N LEU A 106 4.20 -10.72 7.31
CA LEU A 106 5.60 -11.02 6.99
C LEU A 106 5.73 -12.33 6.22
N ARG A 107 4.94 -13.34 6.57
CA ARG A 107 4.92 -14.61 5.81
C ARG A 107 4.43 -14.38 4.38
N ASN A 108 3.35 -13.63 4.22
CA ASN A 108 2.81 -13.31 2.90
C ASN A 108 3.81 -12.49 2.08
N ALA A 109 4.46 -11.52 2.69
CA ALA A 109 5.44 -10.66 2.02
C ALA A 109 6.67 -11.48 1.57
N LYS A 110 7.12 -12.43 2.39
CA LYS A 110 8.24 -13.29 2.02
C LYS A 110 7.91 -14.15 0.81
N VAL A 111 6.72 -14.73 0.78
CA VAL A 111 6.27 -15.53 -0.37
C VAL A 111 6.25 -14.67 -1.63
N PHE A 112 5.74 -13.45 -1.55
CA PHE A 112 5.73 -12.53 -2.68
C PHE A 112 7.15 -12.17 -3.14
N GLN A 113 8.05 -11.84 -2.21
CA GLN A 113 9.42 -11.47 -2.54
C GLN A 113 10.18 -12.62 -3.19
N ASP A 114 10.00 -13.85 -2.70
CA ASP A 114 10.62 -15.04 -3.28
C ASP A 114 10.12 -15.28 -4.71
N TRP A 115 8.81 -15.13 -4.93
CA TRP A 115 8.22 -15.24 -6.26
C TRP A 115 8.75 -14.16 -7.20
N LEU A 116 8.78 -12.91 -6.73
CA LEU A 116 9.24 -11.79 -7.54
C LEU A 116 10.70 -11.96 -7.95
N GLY A 117 11.55 -12.40 -7.01
CA GLY A 117 12.95 -12.70 -7.31
C GLY A 117 13.11 -13.78 -8.37
N ALA A 118 12.30 -14.86 -8.30
CA ALA A 118 12.31 -15.92 -9.29
C ALA A 118 11.87 -15.40 -10.67
N GLU A 119 10.83 -14.56 -10.73
CA GLU A 119 10.35 -13.99 -11.99
C GLU A 119 11.40 -13.06 -12.61
N GLN A 120 12.09 -12.26 -11.80
CA GLN A 120 13.16 -11.38 -12.29
C GLN A 120 14.32 -12.18 -12.87
N ARG A 121 14.69 -13.33 -12.26
CA ARG A 121 15.72 -14.21 -12.80
C ARG A 121 15.33 -14.81 -14.15
N LYS A 122 14.06 -15.15 -14.34
CA LYS A 122 13.56 -15.64 -15.64
C LYS A 122 13.70 -14.58 -16.73
N LYS A 123 13.45 -13.31 -16.42
CA LYS A 123 13.53 -12.20 -17.38
C LYS A 123 14.95 -11.89 -17.83
N LYS A 124 15.95 -12.29 -17.03
CA LYS A 124 17.37 -12.06 -17.35
C LYS A 124 17.99 -13.13 -18.25
N ARG A 125 17.25 -14.17 -18.58
CA ARG A 125 17.73 -15.27 -19.42
C ARG A 125 17.41 -15.03 -20.90
#